data_99ce996a396f40bb169728daaa7a2236
#
_entry.id   99ce996a396f40bb169728daaa7a2236
#
_cell.length_a   1.000
_cell.length_b   1.000
_cell.length_c   1.000
_cell.angle_alpha   90.00
_cell.angle_beta   90.00
_cell.angle_gamma   90.00
#
_symmetry.space_group_name_H-M   'P 1'
#
loop_
_entity.id
_entity.type
_entity.pdbx_description
1 polymer ?
#
loop_
_entity_poly.entity_id
_entity_poly.type
_entity_poly.pdbx_seq_one_letter_code
_entity_poly.pdbx_strand_id
1 'polypeptide(L)'
;MQRRDFLSFTGLSLAGVLLPHGRSIAAEALLEPVDHARRRSLADAALSTARGGGAQYCDVRVGRYLRQSVITREARVENVVNAESSGVGVRVLADGAWGFAATHVQTPEAVAQATRTALAIAKANAKNQTRKVELAPTPGVGEVRWATPIRKNGMAVPIKDKVDLLLGVNAAAMKAGADFFNSTLFLVNEQKYFASTDGSYIDQDVHRIWLPITATAVDKASGKFRTRNGLSAPMGLGYEFLDADPSGRYELPGGVVGYGHSYDVMADAVAAARDARAKLKAPSVKPGKYDLVADPSNLFLTIHENVGHPLELDRVLGYEANYAGTSFATLDKRDEGYRWGSDIVNFVADKTRAGSLGAVGYDDEGVKTKQWDLVRDGILVDYQATRDEAHILGHTESHGCSYADSWSSVQFQRMANVSLKPGKAPLTVAQMVKDVERGLYVHGRGSYSIDQQRYNAQFGGQLFYEIRNGEIAGLVEDAAYQIRTPEFWNACAAICDERDFRLGGSFFDGKGQPSQVSAVSHGSATTRFNGVNIINTARSI
;
A
#
# COMPACT_ATOMS: atom_id res chain seq x y z
N MET A 1 -10.88 -23.82 14.37
CA MET A 1 -10.80 -22.37 14.59
C MET A 1 -12.20 -21.88 14.93
N GLN A 2 -12.46 -21.45 16.16
CA GLN A 2 -13.81 -21.09 16.60
C GLN A 2 -14.17 -19.67 16.12
N ARG A 3 -15.49 -19.41 15.91
CA ARG A 3 -16.02 -18.10 15.42
C ARG A 3 -15.53 -16.87 16.22
N ARG A 4 -15.15 -17.02 17.47
CA ARG A 4 -14.58 -15.97 18.32
C ARG A 4 -13.20 -15.51 17.85
N ASP A 5 -12.37 -16.39 17.31
CA ASP A 5 -10.99 -16.08 16.89
C ASP A 5 -10.94 -15.25 15.59
N PHE A 6 -11.94 -15.44 14.70
CA PHE A 6 -12.03 -14.71 13.45
C PHE A 6 -12.49 -13.23 13.64
N LEU A 7 -13.40 -12.98 14.57
CA LEU A 7 -13.87 -11.62 14.87
C LEU A 7 -12.85 -10.82 15.69
N SER A 8 -12.03 -11.49 16.50
CA SER A 8 -10.91 -10.86 17.20
C SER A 8 -9.78 -10.47 16.24
N PHE A 9 -9.57 -11.22 15.17
CA PHE A 9 -8.48 -10.95 14.21
C PHE A 9 -8.75 -9.75 13.31
N THR A 10 -10.01 -9.45 12.97
CA THR A 10 -10.36 -8.31 12.11
C THR A 10 -10.50 -6.98 12.85
N GLY A 11 -10.78 -7.00 14.16
CA GLY A 11 -10.90 -5.80 14.99
C GLY A 11 -9.63 -5.41 15.74
N LEU A 12 -8.81 -6.40 16.14
CA LEU A 12 -7.58 -6.18 16.90
C LEU A 12 -6.33 -6.01 16.02
N SER A 13 -6.33 -6.51 14.78
CA SER A 13 -5.16 -6.38 13.89
C SER A 13 -4.91 -4.95 13.41
N LEU A 14 -5.92 -4.09 13.35
CA LEU A 14 -5.75 -2.66 13.03
C LEU A 14 -5.20 -1.84 14.20
N ALA A 15 -5.49 -2.23 15.44
CA ALA A 15 -4.95 -1.56 16.63
C ALA A 15 -3.54 -2.01 17.01
N GLY A 16 -3.11 -3.19 16.55
CA GLY A 16 -1.83 -3.84 16.91
C GLY A 16 -0.66 -3.55 15.97
N VAL A 17 -0.89 -2.92 14.80
CA VAL A 17 0.19 -2.44 13.93
C VAL A 17 0.65 -1.05 14.40
N LEU A 18 0.86 -0.93 15.69
CA LEU A 18 1.42 0.26 16.29
C LEU A 18 2.93 0.26 16.10
N LEU A 19 3.48 1.44 15.97
CA LEU A 19 4.93 1.66 15.87
C LEU A 19 5.68 0.74 16.83
N PRO A 20 6.63 -0.07 16.40
CA PRO A 20 7.52 -0.74 17.33
C PRO A 20 8.16 0.34 18.21
N HIS A 21 8.05 0.21 19.52
CA HIS A 21 8.55 1.16 20.50
C HIS A 21 7.88 2.57 20.50
N GLY A 22 6.67 2.71 19.94
CA GLY A 22 5.91 3.95 19.99
C GLY A 22 5.43 4.29 21.42
N ARG A 23 5.47 5.58 21.79
CA ARG A 23 4.90 6.11 23.03
C ARG A 23 3.67 6.97 22.75
N SER A 24 2.70 6.98 23.65
CA SER A 24 1.59 7.92 23.61
C SER A 24 2.08 9.32 23.97
N ILE A 25 1.64 10.35 23.24
CA ILE A 25 2.02 11.75 23.43
C ILE A 25 0.79 12.66 23.35
N ALA A 26 0.93 13.89 23.84
CA ALA A 26 -0.07 14.92 23.65
C ALA A 26 -0.16 15.33 22.17
N ALA A 27 -1.34 15.80 21.72
CA ALA A 27 -1.53 16.17 20.31
C ALA A 27 -0.61 17.32 19.87
N GLU A 28 -0.32 18.26 20.77
CA GLU A 28 0.58 19.39 20.51
C GLU A 28 2.01 18.93 20.22
N ALA A 29 2.46 17.85 20.85
CA ALA A 29 3.80 17.30 20.63
C ALA A 29 3.98 16.75 19.20
N LEU A 30 2.89 16.41 18.48
CA LEU A 30 2.95 16.03 17.06
C LEU A 30 3.40 17.18 16.17
N LEU A 31 3.26 18.43 16.61
CA LEU A 31 3.59 19.64 15.87
C LEU A 31 4.96 20.23 16.23
N GLU A 32 5.69 19.63 17.15
CA GLU A 32 7.03 20.08 17.50
C GLU A 32 7.93 20.10 16.26
N PRO A 33 8.62 21.21 16.00
CA PRO A 33 9.46 21.34 14.82
C PRO A 33 10.66 20.39 14.86
N VAL A 34 11.15 20.03 13.68
CA VAL A 34 12.34 19.20 13.53
C VAL A 34 13.60 20.02 13.76
N ASP A 35 14.48 19.54 14.64
CA ASP A 35 15.82 20.08 14.80
C ASP A 35 16.78 19.48 13.74
N HIS A 36 16.94 20.19 12.64
CA HIS A 36 17.80 19.77 11.53
C HIS A 36 19.28 19.72 11.91
N ALA A 37 19.76 20.67 12.74
CA ALA A 37 21.16 20.72 13.18
C ALA A 37 21.50 19.49 14.04
N ARG A 38 20.60 19.13 14.95
CA ARG A 38 20.75 17.92 15.77
C ARG A 38 20.79 16.67 14.89
N ARG A 39 19.85 16.52 13.93
CA ARG A 39 19.85 15.38 13.00
C ARG A 39 21.17 15.25 12.24
N ARG A 40 21.71 16.38 11.75
CA ARG A 40 23.01 16.43 11.09
C ARG A 40 24.13 15.95 12.00
N SER A 41 24.20 16.48 13.22
CA SER A 41 25.22 16.09 14.21
C SER A 41 25.19 14.60 14.53
N LEU A 42 24.01 14.00 14.69
CA LEU A 42 23.86 12.57 14.92
C LEU A 42 24.35 11.75 13.72
N ALA A 43 24.02 12.19 12.49
CA ALA A 43 24.47 11.54 11.26
C ALA A 43 25.99 11.61 11.11
N ASP A 44 26.59 12.76 11.33
CA ASP A 44 28.04 12.96 11.23
C ASP A 44 28.80 12.09 12.25
N ALA A 45 28.26 11.92 13.47
CA ALA A 45 28.83 11.00 14.48
C ALA A 45 28.85 9.54 13.98
N ALA A 46 27.79 9.08 13.33
CA ALA A 46 27.73 7.73 12.76
C ALA A 46 28.76 7.57 11.63
N LEU A 47 28.71 8.47 10.64
CA LEU A 47 29.56 8.39 9.45
C LEU A 47 31.06 8.51 9.78
N SER A 48 31.41 9.41 10.70
CA SER A 48 32.79 9.56 11.21
C SER A 48 33.28 8.29 11.91
N THR A 49 32.44 7.72 12.80
CA THR A 49 32.78 6.50 13.53
C THR A 49 32.96 5.30 12.56
N ALA A 50 32.09 5.18 11.57
CA ALA A 50 32.19 4.11 10.58
C ALA A 50 33.47 4.20 9.74
N ARG A 51 33.80 5.41 9.24
CA ARG A 51 35.05 5.65 8.50
C ARG A 51 36.29 5.35 9.35
N GLY A 52 36.32 5.83 10.60
CA GLY A 52 37.43 5.55 11.53
C GLY A 52 37.57 4.05 11.88
N GLY A 53 36.50 3.28 11.80
CA GLY A 53 36.48 1.83 12.01
C GLY A 53 36.80 0.97 10.78
N GLY A 54 37.01 1.60 9.60
CA GLY A 54 37.33 0.91 8.34
C GLY A 54 36.10 0.29 7.64
N ALA A 55 34.92 0.89 7.77
CA ALA A 55 33.74 0.46 7.02
C ALA A 55 33.90 0.77 5.52
N GLN A 56 33.43 -0.15 4.67
CA GLN A 56 33.35 0.06 3.22
C GLN A 56 32.22 1.05 2.86
N TYR A 57 31.10 0.97 3.58
CA TYR A 57 29.96 1.86 3.44
C TYR A 57 29.22 1.98 4.77
N CYS A 58 28.60 3.11 4.99
CA CYS A 58 27.71 3.32 6.12
C CYS A 58 26.55 4.22 5.71
N ASP A 59 25.35 3.85 6.12
CA ASP A 59 24.21 4.76 6.14
C ASP A 59 23.61 4.87 7.54
N VAL A 60 22.96 6.01 7.79
CA VAL A 60 22.30 6.32 9.05
C VAL A 60 20.94 6.97 8.78
N ARG A 61 19.94 6.53 9.50
CA ARG A 61 18.59 7.08 9.47
C ARG A 61 18.22 7.62 10.85
N VAL A 62 18.02 8.93 10.94
CA VAL A 62 17.44 9.58 12.11
C VAL A 62 15.96 9.78 11.83
N GLY A 63 15.11 8.98 12.47
CA GLY A 63 13.69 8.94 12.18
C GLY A 63 12.82 9.41 13.35
N ARG A 64 11.77 10.16 13.01
CA ARG A 64 10.65 10.47 13.90
C ARG A 64 9.36 10.09 13.20
N TYR A 65 8.62 9.15 13.75
CA TYR A 65 7.41 8.57 13.16
C TYR A 65 6.22 8.93 14.04
N LEU A 66 5.28 9.66 13.46
CA LEU A 66 4.10 10.18 14.13
C LEU A 66 2.86 9.49 13.59
N ARG A 67 1.98 9.09 14.48
CA ARG A 67 0.67 8.52 14.13
C ARG A 67 -0.41 9.14 14.97
N GLN A 68 -1.52 9.45 14.31
CA GLN A 68 -2.74 9.82 14.98
C GLN A 68 -3.88 8.98 14.44
N SER A 69 -4.74 8.45 15.31
CA SER A 69 -5.99 7.83 14.88
C SER A 69 -7.15 8.28 15.76
N VAL A 70 -8.30 8.49 15.13
CA VAL A 70 -9.59 8.73 15.79
C VAL A 70 -10.53 7.63 15.34
N ILE A 71 -11.05 6.86 16.28
CA ILE A 71 -11.88 5.69 16.04
C ILE A 71 -13.26 5.95 16.65
N THR A 72 -14.30 5.81 15.83
CA THR A 72 -15.68 6.01 16.26
C THR A 72 -16.56 4.83 15.84
N ARG A 73 -17.61 4.62 16.62
CA ARG A 73 -18.62 3.61 16.37
C ARG A 73 -19.99 4.15 16.75
N GLU A 74 -20.96 4.12 15.84
CA GLU A 74 -22.29 4.73 15.96
C GLU A 74 -22.14 6.17 16.53
N ALA A 75 -22.70 6.47 17.71
CA ALA A 75 -22.65 7.77 18.36
C ALA A 75 -21.51 7.93 19.38
N ARG A 76 -20.48 7.07 19.35
CA ARG A 76 -19.43 7.04 20.37
C ARG A 76 -18.04 7.19 19.77
N VAL A 77 -17.18 7.87 20.51
CA VAL A 77 -15.74 7.80 20.32
C VAL A 77 -15.23 6.56 21.04
N GLU A 78 -14.63 5.64 20.31
CA GLU A 78 -14.04 4.42 20.86
C GLU A 78 -12.61 4.66 21.35
N ASN A 79 -11.81 5.42 20.55
CA ASN A 79 -10.43 5.71 20.89
C ASN A 79 -9.88 6.93 20.13
N VAL A 80 -8.94 7.62 20.77
CA VAL A 80 -8.08 8.64 20.15
C VAL A 80 -6.63 8.33 20.53
N VAL A 81 -5.81 8.09 19.54
CA VAL A 81 -4.39 7.75 19.74
C VAL A 81 -3.51 8.81 19.08
N ASN A 82 -2.57 9.35 19.86
CA ASN A 82 -1.41 10.08 19.39
C ASN A 82 -0.17 9.29 19.79
N ALA A 83 0.65 8.91 18.83
CA ALA A 83 1.84 8.11 19.08
C ALA A 83 3.07 8.67 18.37
N GLU A 84 4.22 8.58 19.02
CA GLU A 84 5.52 8.90 18.48
C GLU A 84 6.49 7.74 18.69
N SER A 85 7.34 7.50 17.67
CA SER A 85 8.55 6.68 17.80
C SER A 85 9.72 7.42 17.16
N SER A 86 10.81 7.62 17.90
CA SER A 86 11.97 8.34 17.39
C SER A 86 13.28 7.69 17.83
N GLY A 87 14.30 7.76 16.96
CA GLY A 87 15.61 7.15 17.21
C GLY A 87 16.50 7.18 15.98
N VAL A 88 17.60 6.44 16.08
CA VAL A 88 18.65 6.36 15.04
C VAL A 88 18.96 4.91 14.72
N GLY A 89 18.88 4.54 13.45
CA GLY A 89 19.34 3.27 12.92
C GLY A 89 20.60 3.46 12.08
N VAL A 90 21.60 2.62 12.27
CA VAL A 90 22.87 2.66 11.55
C VAL A 90 23.13 1.32 10.90
N ARG A 91 23.36 1.32 9.59
CA ARG A 91 23.76 0.15 8.81
C ARG A 91 25.19 0.32 8.31
N VAL A 92 26.00 -0.71 8.47
CA VAL A 92 27.42 -0.69 8.07
C VAL A 92 27.72 -1.89 7.18
N LEU A 93 28.41 -1.65 6.07
CA LEU A 93 29.01 -2.70 5.23
C LEU A 93 30.51 -2.79 5.55
N ALA A 94 30.95 -3.98 5.94
CA ALA A 94 32.36 -4.26 6.17
C ALA A 94 32.66 -5.71 5.75
N ASP A 95 33.80 -5.91 5.09
CA ASP A 95 34.27 -7.21 4.58
C ASP A 95 33.25 -7.93 3.67
N GLY A 96 32.37 -7.14 3.01
CA GLY A 96 31.31 -7.62 2.13
C GLY A 96 30.04 -8.10 2.84
N ALA A 97 29.86 -7.79 4.12
CA ALA A 97 28.67 -8.17 4.88
C ALA A 97 28.04 -6.99 5.61
N TRP A 98 26.72 -7.04 5.79
CA TRP A 98 25.95 -6.06 6.52
C TRP A 98 25.96 -6.29 8.04
N GLY A 99 26.01 -5.18 8.78
CA GLY A 99 25.65 -5.13 10.19
C GLY A 99 24.74 -3.96 10.45
N PHE A 100 23.84 -4.12 11.41
CA PHE A 100 22.86 -3.10 11.81
C PHE A 100 22.80 -2.98 13.31
N ALA A 101 22.68 -1.75 13.81
CA ALA A 101 22.32 -1.45 15.20
C ALA A 101 21.51 -0.16 15.27
N ALA A 102 20.70 -0.05 16.31
CA ALA A 102 19.84 1.11 16.50
C ALA A 102 19.81 1.58 17.97
N THR A 103 19.48 2.86 18.17
CA THR A 103 19.35 3.46 19.50
C THR A 103 18.22 4.49 19.55
N HIS A 104 17.46 4.49 20.63
CA HIS A 104 16.50 5.57 20.93
C HIS A 104 17.16 6.77 21.63
N VAL A 105 18.40 6.59 22.13
CA VAL A 105 19.18 7.66 22.77
C VAL A 105 19.84 8.50 21.69
N GLN A 106 19.30 9.69 21.46
CA GLN A 106 19.71 10.58 20.37
C GLN A 106 20.81 11.54 20.84
N THR A 107 21.99 10.99 21.15
CA THR A 107 23.23 11.74 21.40
C THR A 107 24.34 11.22 20.48
N PRO A 108 25.33 12.06 20.11
CA PRO A 108 26.46 11.63 19.27
C PRO A 108 27.20 10.41 19.82
N GLU A 109 27.36 10.32 21.15
CA GLU A 109 28.04 9.23 21.82
C GLU A 109 27.28 7.90 21.67
N ALA A 110 25.96 7.93 21.88
CA ALA A 110 25.10 6.73 21.75
C ALA A 110 25.05 6.26 20.28
N VAL A 111 24.99 7.19 19.33
CA VAL A 111 25.02 6.87 17.89
C VAL A 111 26.38 6.31 17.48
N ALA A 112 27.48 6.88 17.95
CA ALA A 112 28.80 6.32 17.73
C ALA A 112 28.95 4.90 18.31
N GLN A 113 28.37 4.64 19.49
CA GLN A 113 28.35 3.29 20.08
C GLN A 113 27.51 2.31 19.23
N ALA A 114 26.33 2.70 18.76
CA ALA A 114 25.51 1.88 17.85
C ALA A 114 26.28 1.59 16.55
N THR A 115 27.01 2.58 16.00
CA THR A 115 27.84 2.38 14.81
C THR A 115 28.94 1.37 15.02
N ARG A 116 29.66 1.42 16.16
CA ARG A 116 30.67 0.40 16.50
C ARG A 116 30.06 -1.00 16.62
N THR A 117 28.86 -1.09 17.19
CA THR A 117 28.11 -2.36 17.28
C THR A 117 27.75 -2.89 15.89
N ALA A 118 27.19 -2.03 15.02
CA ALA A 118 26.88 -2.41 13.64
C ALA A 118 28.12 -2.89 12.88
N LEU A 119 29.26 -2.20 13.02
CA LEU A 119 30.53 -2.59 12.41
C LEU A 119 31.02 -3.96 12.93
N ALA A 120 30.93 -4.21 14.23
CA ALA A 120 31.30 -5.50 14.81
C ALA A 120 30.42 -6.64 14.29
N ILE A 121 29.11 -6.39 14.16
CA ILE A 121 28.15 -7.34 13.57
C ILE A 121 28.51 -7.63 12.10
N ALA A 122 28.80 -6.60 11.29
CA ALA A 122 29.20 -6.75 9.90
C ALA A 122 30.42 -7.66 9.77
N LYS A 123 31.49 -7.39 10.54
CA LYS A 123 32.72 -8.20 10.56
C LYS A 123 32.49 -9.64 11.04
N ALA A 124 31.56 -9.86 11.96
CA ALA A 124 31.19 -11.20 12.41
C ALA A 124 30.40 -11.94 11.31
N ASN A 125 29.46 -11.30 10.66
CA ASN A 125 28.64 -11.86 9.58
C ASN A 125 29.51 -12.24 8.36
N ALA A 126 30.52 -11.43 8.04
CA ALA A 126 31.44 -11.69 6.92
C ALA A 126 32.14 -13.05 6.98
N LYS A 127 32.32 -13.61 8.18
CA LYS A 127 32.96 -14.95 8.39
C LYS A 127 32.08 -16.09 7.89
N ASN A 128 30.75 -15.90 7.85
CA ASN A 128 29.78 -16.92 7.49
C ASN A 128 29.05 -16.63 6.17
N GLN A 129 29.31 -15.48 5.56
CA GLN A 129 28.62 -15.07 4.35
C GLN A 129 29.22 -15.72 3.11
N THR A 130 28.38 -16.40 2.33
CA THR A 130 28.81 -17.11 1.11
C THR A 130 28.91 -16.18 -0.11
N ARG A 131 28.10 -15.12 -0.15
CA ARG A 131 28.09 -14.11 -1.20
C ARG A 131 28.35 -12.71 -0.61
N LYS A 132 29.37 -12.03 -1.09
CA LYS A 132 29.63 -10.65 -0.70
C LYS A 132 28.58 -9.71 -1.24
N VAL A 133 28.22 -8.71 -0.45
CA VAL A 133 27.33 -7.61 -0.87
C VAL A 133 28.09 -6.71 -1.84
N GLU A 134 27.46 -6.45 -2.98
CA GLU A 134 27.90 -5.51 -4.01
C GLU A 134 26.84 -4.43 -4.19
N LEU A 135 27.18 -3.17 -3.88
CA LEU A 135 26.23 -2.07 -3.99
C LEU A 135 26.33 -1.39 -5.36
N ALA A 136 25.20 -1.30 -6.06
CA ALA A 136 25.11 -0.42 -7.20
C ALA A 136 25.50 1.03 -6.77
N PRO A 137 26.32 1.72 -7.56
CA PRO A 137 26.73 3.07 -7.23
C PRO A 137 25.53 4.01 -7.16
N THR A 138 25.59 4.97 -6.23
CA THR A 138 24.62 6.06 -6.14
C THR A 138 25.42 7.33 -5.92
N PRO A 139 25.23 8.38 -6.75
CA PRO A 139 25.95 9.62 -6.57
C PRO A 139 25.50 10.30 -5.26
N GLY A 140 26.45 10.84 -4.50
CA GLY A 140 26.14 11.68 -3.36
C GLY A 140 25.38 12.93 -3.82
N VAL A 141 24.23 13.19 -3.20
CA VAL A 141 23.36 14.32 -3.59
C VAL A 141 23.57 15.57 -2.72
N GLY A 142 24.50 15.51 -1.76
CA GLY A 142 24.67 16.61 -0.80
C GLY A 142 23.45 16.77 0.10
N GLU A 143 23.13 18.01 0.47
CA GLU A 143 21.97 18.34 1.29
C GLU A 143 20.74 18.59 0.42
N VAL A 144 19.73 17.75 0.56
CA VAL A 144 18.46 17.86 -0.16
C VAL A 144 17.27 17.66 0.78
N ARG A 145 16.15 18.28 0.43
CA ARG A 145 14.88 18.14 1.15
C ARG A 145 13.77 17.74 0.19
N TRP A 146 12.88 16.92 0.69
CA TRP A 146 11.66 16.53 0.00
C TRP A 146 10.50 16.44 1.00
N ALA A 147 9.28 16.78 0.56
CA ALA A 147 8.08 16.62 1.36
C ALA A 147 6.91 16.18 0.48
N THR A 148 6.01 15.40 1.05
CA THR A 148 4.71 15.15 0.42
C THR A 148 4.02 16.50 0.17
N PRO A 149 3.56 16.79 -1.06
CA PRO A 149 2.88 18.05 -1.36
C PRO A 149 1.48 18.05 -0.74
N ILE A 150 1.38 18.54 0.49
CA ILE A 150 0.12 18.72 1.22
C ILE A 150 -0.27 20.19 1.31
N ARG A 151 -1.58 20.47 1.33
CA ARG A 151 -2.12 21.81 1.57
C ARG A 151 -2.54 22.03 3.03
N LYS A 152 -2.93 20.94 3.73
CA LYS A 152 -3.47 21.00 5.08
C LYS A 152 -2.86 19.89 5.93
N ASN A 153 -1.98 20.25 6.85
CA ASN A 153 -1.39 19.26 7.76
C ASN A 153 -2.48 18.65 8.66
N GLY A 154 -2.73 17.36 8.49
CA GLY A 154 -3.74 16.65 9.28
C GLY A 154 -3.45 16.62 10.77
N MET A 155 -2.17 16.62 11.18
CA MET A 155 -1.82 16.65 12.61
C MET A 155 -2.20 17.98 13.28
N ALA A 156 -2.23 19.09 12.50
CA ALA A 156 -2.60 20.41 13.00
C ALA A 156 -4.13 20.63 13.14
N VAL A 157 -4.95 19.78 12.51
CA VAL A 157 -6.41 19.87 12.67
C VAL A 157 -6.80 19.48 14.10
N PRO A 158 -7.63 20.25 14.82
CA PRO A 158 -8.05 19.92 16.17
C PRO A 158 -8.71 18.54 16.28
N ILE A 159 -8.42 17.81 17.34
CA ILE A 159 -9.06 16.50 17.60
C ILE A 159 -10.58 16.61 17.61
N LYS A 160 -11.12 17.69 18.18
CA LYS A 160 -12.56 17.94 18.23
C LYS A 160 -13.18 17.92 16.83
N ASP A 161 -12.57 18.62 15.87
CA ASP A 161 -13.09 18.72 14.49
C ASP A 161 -13.08 17.36 13.77
N LYS A 162 -12.05 16.54 14.04
CA LYS A 162 -11.97 15.17 13.54
C LYS A 162 -13.05 14.27 14.12
N VAL A 163 -13.28 14.38 15.43
CA VAL A 163 -14.35 13.66 16.14
C VAL A 163 -15.72 14.07 15.61
N ASP A 164 -15.97 15.39 15.48
CA ASP A 164 -17.25 15.91 14.99
C ASP A 164 -17.53 15.44 13.55
N LEU A 165 -16.51 15.42 12.68
CA LEU A 165 -16.62 14.87 11.33
C LEU A 165 -17.05 13.38 11.38
N LEU A 166 -16.33 12.54 12.13
CA LEU A 166 -16.60 11.10 12.15
C LEU A 166 -17.97 10.79 12.76
N LEU A 167 -18.35 11.44 13.86
CA LEU A 167 -19.69 11.27 14.46
C LEU A 167 -20.80 11.74 13.53
N GLY A 168 -20.58 12.84 12.77
CA GLY A 168 -21.51 13.30 11.74
C GLY A 168 -21.69 12.28 10.61
N VAL A 169 -20.59 11.71 10.14
CA VAL A 169 -20.57 10.63 9.12
C VAL A 169 -21.33 9.40 9.63
N ASN A 170 -21.07 8.97 10.87
CA ASN A 170 -21.77 7.85 11.48
C ASN A 170 -23.27 8.10 11.59
N ALA A 171 -23.66 9.29 12.06
CA ALA A 171 -25.08 9.66 12.19
C ALA A 171 -25.81 9.67 10.84
N ALA A 172 -25.16 10.15 9.77
CA ALA A 172 -25.73 10.13 8.42
C ALA A 172 -25.94 8.70 7.90
N ALA A 173 -24.98 7.81 8.11
CA ALA A 173 -25.08 6.40 7.72
C ALA A 173 -26.17 5.67 8.49
N MET A 174 -26.26 5.88 9.81
CA MET A 174 -27.31 5.29 10.66
C MET A 174 -28.70 5.77 10.21
N LYS A 175 -28.85 7.07 9.91
CA LYS A 175 -30.10 7.64 9.35
C LYS A 175 -30.43 7.06 7.97
N ALA A 176 -29.42 6.71 7.17
CA ALA A 176 -29.60 6.09 5.84
C ALA A 176 -29.92 4.60 5.89
N GLY A 177 -29.93 3.98 7.10
CA GLY A 177 -30.41 2.60 7.31
C GLY A 177 -29.34 1.59 7.70
N ALA A 178 -28.13 2.00 8.08
CA ALA A 178 -27.19 1.08 8.73
C ALA A 178 -27.69 0.69 10.12
N ASP A 179 -27.52 -0.59 10.51
CA ASP A 179 -27.76 -1.04 11.89
C ASP A 179 -26.53 -0.82 12.76
N PHE A 180 -25.32 -0.93 12.17
CA PHE A 180 -24.04 -0.59 12.79
C PHE A 180 -23.17 0.17 11.80
N PHE A 181 -22.39 1.11 12.31
CA PHE A 181 -21.47 1.86 11.50
C PHE A 181 -20.22 2.25 12.28
N ASN A 182 -19.07 2.07 11.67
CA ASN A 182 -17.81 2.54 12.22
C ASN A 182 -17.03 3.36 11.19
N SER A 183 -16.27 4.31 11.70
CA SER A 183 -15.32 5.09 10.92
C SER A 183 -14.03 5.30 11.71
N THR A 184 -12.92 5.32 10.98
CA THR A 184 -11.60 5.54 11.57
C THR A 184 -10.83 6.51 10.69
N LEU A 185 -10.26 7.54 11.30
CA LEU A 185 -9.30 8.40 10.61
C LEU A 185 -7.89 8.01 11.04
N PHE A 186 -7.05 7.67 10.07
CA PHE A 186 -5.62 7.45 10.24
C PHE A 186 -4.83 8.58 9.59
N LEU A 187 -3.89 9.14 10.35
CA LEU A 187 -2.90 10.10 9.89
C LEU A 187 -1.50 9.58 10.25
N VAL A 188 -0.61 9.60 9.29
CA VAL A 188 0.80 9.22 9.46
C VAL A 188 1.68 10.35 8.97
N ASN A 189 2.72 10.67 9.74
CA ASN A 189 3.80 11.54 9.32
C ASN A 189 5.14 10.86 9.64
N GLU A 190 5.94 10.60 8.59
CA GLU A 190 7.30 10.05 8.73
C GLU A 190 8.30 11.15 8.42
N GLN A 191 9.04 11.57 9.43
CA GLN A 191 10.11 12.57 9.35
C GLN A 191 11.44 11.84 9.35
N LYS A 192 12.00 11.60 8.15
CA LYS A 192 13.21 10.80 7.93
C LYS A 192 14.39 11.67 7.53
N TYR A 193 15.50 11.53 8.23
CA TYR A 193 16.78 12.09 7.83
C TYR A 193 17.75 10.95 7.54
N PHE A 194 18.16 10.85 6.30
CA PHE A 194 19.12 9.86 5.81
C PHE A 194 20.46 10.53 5.54
N ALA A 195 21.57 9.86 5.91
CA ALA A 195 22.90 10.25 5.43
C ALA A 195 23.75 9.02 5.16
N SER A 196 24.72 9.15 4.23
CA SER A 196 25.61 8.06 3.85
C SER A 196 27.04 8.50 3.63
N THR A 197 27.95 7.53 3.65
CA THR A 197 29.36 7.74 3.31
C THR A 197 29.58 8.13 1.85
N ASP A 198 28.57 7.92 0.98
CA ASP A 198 28.56 8.38 -0.42
C ASP A 198 28.37 9.91 -0.55
N GLY A 199 28.08 10.60 0.56
CA GLY A 199 27.97 12.07 0.59
C GLY A 199 26.54 12.60 0.44
N SER A 200 25.53 11.79 0.73
CA SER A 200 24.13 12.21 0.76
C SER A 200 23.70 12.60 2.16
N TYR A 201 22.86 13.67 2.24
CA TYR A 201 22.16 14.14 3.42
C TYR A 201 20.73 14.53 3.00
N ILE A 202 19.77 13.65 3.26
CA ILE A 202 18.42 13.73 2.70
C ILE A 202 17.40 13.87 3.83
N ASP A 203 16.66 14.96 3.84
CA ASP A 203 15.59 15.20 4.80
C ASP A 203 14.22 15.06 4.11
N GLN A 204 13.39 14.14 4.59
CA GLN A 204 12.10 13.84 3.98
C GLN A 204 10.97 13.91 5.01
N ASP A 205 9.87 14.56 4.62
CA ASP A 205 8.64 14.70 5.42
C ASP A 205 7.47 14.07 4.64
N VAL A 206 7.09 12.86 5.05
CA VAL A 206 6.10 12.03 4.33
C VAL A 206 4.78 12.03 5.08
N HIS A 207 3.70 12.44 4.42
CA HIS A 207 2.35 12.43 4.96
C HIS A 207 1.45 11.42 4.27
N ARG A 208 0.58 10.75 5.05
CA ARG A 208 -0.43 9.83 4.54
C ARG A 208 -1.72 9.95 5.35
N ILE A 209 -2.84 9.79 4.65
CA ILE A 209 -4.18 9.84 5.22
C ILE A 209 -5.02 8.66 4.74
N TRP A 210 -5.86 8.13 5.62
CA TRP A 210 -6.87 7.13 5.29
C TRP A 210 -8.08 7.27 6.21
N LEU A 211 -9.28 7.24 5.63
CA LEU A 211 -10.53 7.23 6.38
C LEU A 211 -11.41 6.04 5.94
N PRO A 212 -11.14 4.82 6.43
CA PRO A 212 -12.02 3.68 6.22
C PRO A 212 -13.33 3.83 7.00
N ILE A 213 -14.40 3.41 6.34
CA ILE A 213 -15.74 3.29 6.93
C ILE A 213 -16.28 1.89 6.70
N THR A 214 -17.18 1.43 7.56
CA THR A 214 -17.91 0.17 7.39
C THR A 214 -19.36 0.35 7.84
N ALA A 215 -20.28 0.18 6.90
CA ALA A 215 -21.71 0.06 7.18
C ALA A 215 -22.12 -1.42 7.30
N THR A 216 -22.94 -1.76 8.28
CA THR A 216 -23.52 -3.09 8.46
C THR A 216 -25.05 -2.97 8.50
N ALA A 217 -25.71 -3.77 7.68
CA ALA A 217 -27.15 -3.96 7.72
C ALA A 217 -27.50 -5.39 8.19
N VAL A 218 -28.52 -5.52 9.02
CA VAL A 218 -28.95 -6.80 9.59
C VAL A 218 -30.43 -7.04 9.24
N ASP A 219 -30.72 -8.23 8.77
CA ASP A 219 -32.08 -8.75 8.74
C ASP A 219 -32.36 -9.45 10.09
N LYS A 220 -33.16 -8.81 10.93
CA LYS A 220 -33.44 -9.29 12.29
C LYS A 220 -34.23 -10.60 12.29
N ALA A 221 -35.00 -10.89 11.24
CA ALA A 221 -35.81 -12.11 11.17
C ALA A 221 -34.96 -13.36 10.90
N SER A 222 -33.99 -13.25 9.98
CA SER A 222 -33.12 -14.37 9.59
C SER A 222 -31.76 -14.37 10.31
N GLY A 223 -31.37 -13.24 10.96
CA GLY A 223 -30.04 -13.02 11.50
C GLY A 223 -28.96 -12.81 10.42
N LYS A 224 -29.34 -12.74 9.15
CA LYS A 224 -28.43 -12.45 8.04
C LYS A 224 -27.92 -11.00 8.15
N PHE A 225 -26.64 -10.79 7.90
CA PHE A 225 -26.06 -9.46 7.82
C PHE A 225 -25.23 -9.28 6.56
N ARG A 226 -25.10 -8.04 6.13
CA ARG A 226 -24.22 -7.63 5.02
C ARG A 226 -23.49 -6.34 5.39
N THR A 227 -22.28 -6.24 4.88
CA THR A 227 -21.42 -5.08 5.09
C THR A 227 -21.05 -4.42 3.76
N ARG A 228 -20.75 -3.13 3.83
CA ARG A 228 -20.13 -2.38 2.74
C ARG A 228 -19.07 -1.44 3.34
N ASN A 229 -17.82 -1.64 2.92
CA ASN A 229 -16.71 -0.76 3.29
C ASN A 229 -16.63 0.45 2.35
N GLY A 230 -15.98 1.53 2.78
CA GLY A 230 -15.72 2.67 1.92
C GLY A 230 -15.00 2.30 0.62
N LEU A 231 -15.28 3.03 -0.46
CA LEU A 231 -14.65 2.82 -1.77
C LEU A 231 -13.44 3.73 -2.00
N SER A 232 -13.15 4.64 -1.08
CA SER A 232 -11.98 5.50 -1.15
C SER A 232 -10.69 4.76 -0.79
N ALA A 233 -9.64 5.05 -1.55
CA ALA A 233 -8.28 4.56 -1.25
C ALA A 233 -7.60 5.40 -0.15
N PRO A 234 -6.63 4.84 0.57
CA PRO A 234 -5.66 5.63 1.34
C PRO A 234 -4.76 6.43 0.38
N MET A 235 -4.32 7.63 0.81
CA MET A 235 -3.59 8.56 -0.05
C MET A 235 -2.35 9.15 0.62
N GLY A 236 -1.33 9.47 -0.19
CA GLY A 236 -0.19 10.31 0.18
C GLY A 236 -0.54 11.78 0.04
N LEU A 237 -1.49 12.26 0.85
CA LEU A 237 -2.03 13.62 0.87
C LEU A 237 -2.18 14.11 2.31
N GLY A 238 -2.52 15.39 2.47
CA GLY A 238 -2.90 15.99 3.74
C GLY A 238 -4.40 15.88 4.01
N TYR A 239 -4.87 16.63 5.00
CA TYR A 239 -6.27 16.61 5.42
C TYR A 239 -7.23 17.18 4.36
N GLU A 240 -6.72 17.93 3.38
CA GLU A 240 -7.48 18.41 2.22
C GLU A 240 -8.09 17.28 1.39
N PHE A 241 -7.61 16.06 1.53
CA PHE A 241 -8.22 14.88 0.90
C PHE A 241 -9.69 14.68 1.32
N LEU A 242 -10.07 15.13 2.52
CA LEU A 242 -11.43 15.06 3.05
C LEU A 242 -12.28 16.31 2.72
N ASP A 243 -11.71 17.31 2.05
CA ASP A 243 -12.47 18.44 1.53
C ASP A 243 -13.14 17.96 0.23
N ALA A 244 -14.47 17.74 0.26
CA ALA A 244 -15.22 17.20 -0.87
C ALA A 244 -15.07 18.10 -2.11
N ASP A 245 -14.41 17.59 -3.14
CA ASP A 245 -14.23 18.25 -4.42
C ASP A 245 -14.95 17.45 -5.51
N PRO A 246 -15.95 18.02 -6.21
CA PRO A 246 -16.65 17.32 -7.27
C PRO A 246 -15.74 16.80 -8.39
N SER A 247 -14.60 17.45 -8.66
CA SER A 247 -13.65 16.99 -9.68
C SER A 247 -12.91 15.70 -9.30
N GLY A 248 -12.91 15.33 -8.02
CA GLY A 248 -12.37 14.06 -7.52
C GLY A 248 -13.38 12.92 -7.47
N ARG A 249 -14.60 13.17 -7.96
CA ARG A 249 -15.72 12.23 -7.92
C ARG A 249 -16.03 11.68 -9.31
N TYR A 250 -16.25 10.37 -9.40
CA TYR A 250 -16.53 9.64 -10.62
C TYR A 250 -17.90 8.98 -10.55
N GLU A 251 -18.83 9.40 -11.41
CA GLU A 251 -20.14 8.75 -11.56
C GLU A 251 -20.00 7.52 -12.45
N LEU A 252 -20.29 6.35 -11.91
CA LEU A 252 -20.06 5.05 -12.54
C LEU A 252 -21.39 4.34 -12.85
N PRO A 253 -21.42 3.41 -13.83
CA PRO A 253 -22.61 2.61 -14.10
C PRO A 253 -23.13 1.89 -12.84
N GLY A 254 -24.48 1.79 -12.73
CA GLY A 254 -25.13 1.23 -11.53
C GLY A 254 -25.31 2.24 -10.40
N GLY A 255 -25.02 3.55 -10.64
CA GLY A 255 -25.14 4.60 -9.65
C GLY A 255 -24.09 4.56 -8.55
N VAL A 256 -22.99 3.85 -8.78
CA VAL A 256 -21.84 3.82 -7.87
C VAL A 256 -21.00 5.07 -8.05
N VAL A 257 -20.41 5.54 -6.96
CA VAL A 257 -19.47 6.68 -6.98
C VAL A 257 -18.08 6.20 -6.64
N GLY A 258 -17.12 6.46 -7.53
CA GLY A 258 -15.70 6.29 -7.29
C GLY A 258 -15.08 7.59 -6.76
N TYR A 259 -13.94 7.47 -6.08
CA TYR A 259 -13.21 8.61 -5.51
C TYR A 259 -11.75 8.58 -6.00
N GLY A 260 -11.20 9.75 -6.33
CA GLY A 260 -9.83 9.94 -6.77
C GLY A 260 -9.01 10.74 -5.76
N HIS A 261 -8.69 11.99 -6.09
CA HIS A 261 -7.85 12.88 -5.27
C HIS A 261 -8.59 13.60 -4.12
N SER A 262 -9.89 13.40 -3.99
CA SER A 262 -10.69 13.87 -2.85
C SER A 262 -11.73 12.81 -2.44
N TYR A 263 -12.19 12.89 -1.20
CA TYR A 263 -13.12 11.93 -0.63
C TYR A 263 -14.31 12.61 0.06
N ASP A 264 -15.47 12.53 -0.56
CA ASP A 264 -16.74 12.85 0.08
C ASP A 264 -17.19 11.68 0.97
N VAL A 265 -16.62 11.61 2.17
CA VAL A 265 -16.91 10.54 3.12
C VAL A 265 -18.36 10.53 3.57
N MET A 266 -19.02 11.70 3.61
CA MET A 266 -20.42 11.79 4.00
C MET A 266 -21.34 11.13 2.96
N ALA A 267 -21.11 11.42 1.68
CA ALA A 267 -21.85 10.80 0.59
C ALA A 267 -21.59 9.28 0.51
N ASP A 268 -20.33 8.86 0.67
CA ASP A 268 -19.97 7.43 0.64
C ASP A 268 -20.56 6.66 1.83
N ALA A 269 -20.63 7.26 3.02
CA ALA A 269 -21.25 6.64 4.20
C ALA A 269 -22.76 6.40 4.01
N VAL A 270 -23.46 7.37 3.43
CA VAL A 270 -24.89 7.22 3.09
C VAL A 270 -25.08 6.14 2.03
N ALA A 271 -24.25 6.12 0.98
CA ALA A 271 -24.28 5.08 -0.04
C ALA A 271 -23.97 3.71 0.58
N ALA A 272 -22.94 3.60 1.44
CA ALA A 272 -22.57 2.36 2.10
C ALA A 272 -23.70 1.74 2.93
N ALA A 273 -24.46 2.56 3.64
CA ALA A 273 -25.62 2.11 4.41
C ALA A 273 -26.73 1.55 3.49
N ARG A 274 -27.04 2.25 2.39
CA ARG A 274 -28.02 1.81 1.39
C ARG A 274 -27.58 0.53 0.68
N ASP A 275 -26.34 0.45 0.28
CA ASP A 275 -25.76 -0.72 -0.39
C ASP A 275 -25.77 -1.94 0.53
N ALA A 276 -25.34 -1.81 1.80
CA ALA A 276 -25.38 -2.89 2.77
C ALA A 276 -26.82 -3.43 2.96
N ARG A 277 -27.82 -2.54 2.95
CA ARG A 277 -29.23 -2.91 3.02
C ARG A 277 -29.72 -3.59 1.74
N ALA A 278 -29.32 -3.11 0.56
CA ALA A 278 -29.64 -3.71 -0.73
C ALA A 278 -29.06 -5.13 -0.86
N LYS A 279 -27.83 -5.33 -0.40
CA LYS A 279 -27.13 -6.64 -0.38
C LYS A 279 -27.88 -7.73 0.40
N LEU A 280 -28.66 -7.39 1.41
CA LEU A 280 -29.49 -8.37 2.15
C LEU A 280 -30.51 -9.06 1.25
N LYS A 281 -30.99 -8.36 0.20
CA LYS A 281 -32.02 -8.82 -0.74
C LYS A 281 -31.47 -9.29 -2.08
N ALA A 282 -30.20 -9.05 -2.34
CA ALA A 282 -29.57 -9.42 -3.61
C ALA A 282 -29.49 -10.95 -3.75
N PRO A 283 -29.77 -11.49 -4.95
CA PRO A 283 -29.61 -12.91 -5.22
C PRO A 283 -28.13 -13.31 -5.20
N SER A 284 -27.85 -14.54 -4.82
CA SER A 284 -26.52 -15.13 -4.97
C SER A 284 -26.16 -15.31 -6.44
N VAL A 285 -24.90 -15.07 -6.79
CA VAL A 285 -24.39 -15.26 -8.16
C VAL A 285 -24.52 -16.73 -8.60
N LYS A 286 -24.82 -16.96 -9.86
CA LYS A 286 -24.70 -18.30 -10.48
C LYS A 286 -23.24 -18.50 -10.89
N PRO A 287 -22.56 -19.58 -10.43
CA PRO A 287 -21.18 -19.82 -10.83
C PRO A 287 -21.04 -20.06 -12.33
N GLY A 288 -19.86 -19.74 -12.88
CA GLY A 288 -19.59 -19.93 -14.31
C GLY A 288 -18.56 -18.95 -14.87
N LYS A 289 -18.48 -18.90 -16.18
CA LYS A 289 -17.62 -17.95 -16.92
C LYS A 289 -18.39 -16.66 -17.21
N TYR A 290 -17.77 -15.54 -16.86
CA TYR A 290 -18.29 -14.19 -17.08
C TYR A 290 -17.20 -13.25 -17.58
N ASP A 291 -17.55 -12.26 -18.35
CA ASP A 291 -16.68 -11.12 -18.50
C ASP A 291 -16.66 -10.32 -17.19
N LEU A 292 -15.49 -10.01 -16.72
CA LEU A 292 -15.31 -9.25 -15.48
C LEU A 292 -14.86 -7.83 -15.82
N VAL A 293 -15.67 -6.85 -15.47
CA VAL A 293 -15.31 -5.43 -15.46
C VAL A 293 -14.87 -5.09 -14.04
N ALA A 294 -13.58 -4.80 -13.85
CA ALA A 294 -13.00 -4.54 -12.55
C ALA A 294 -12.71 -3.04 -12.38
N ASP A 295 -13.38 -2.42 -11.42
CA ASP A 295 -13.14 -1.04 -11.01
C ASP A 295 -11.78 -0.89 -10.31
N PRO A 296 -11.06 0.24 -10.45
CA PRO A 296 -9.80 0.48 -9.75
C PRO A 296 -9.84 0.23 -8.24
N SER A 297 -10.97 0.49 -7.58
CA SER A 297 -11.15 0.20 -6.15
C SER A 297 -11.13 -1.29 -5.78
N ASN A 298 -11.31 -2.17 -6.76
CA ASN A 298 -11.15 -3.63 -6.62
C ASN A 298 -9.83 -4.10 -7.23
N LEU A 299 -9.52 -3.66 -8.46
CA LEU A 299 -8.39 -4.16 -9.25
C LEU A 299 -7.04 -3.87 -8.60
N PHE A 300 -6.92 -2.82 -7.77
CA PHE A 300 -5.66 -2.51 -7.08
C PHE A 300 -5.13 -3.69 -6.28
N LEU A 301 -6.01 -4.48 -5.63
CA LEU A 301 -5.60 -5.63 -4.84
C LEU A 301 -5.07 -6.76 -5.72
N THR A 302 -5.69 -6.98 -6.88
CA THR A 302 -5.20 -7.96 -7.86
C THR A 302 -3.84 -7.54 -8.42
N ILE A 303 -3.63 -6.24 -8.70
CA ILE A 303 -2.32 -5.71 -9.10
C ILE A 303 -1.30 -5.92 -7.99
N HIS A 304 -1.65 -5.60 -6.75
CA HIS A 304 -0.79 -5.78 -5.57
C HIS A 304 -0.29 -7.21 -5.44
N GLU A 305 -1.22 -8.18 -5.45
CA GLU A 305 -0.93 -9.58 -5.17
C GLU A 305 -0.31 -10.32 -6.37
N ASN A 306 -0.78 -10.02 -7.59
CA ASN A 306 -0.43 -10.79 -8.79
C ASN A 306 0.59 -10.11 -9.70
N VAL A 307 0.97 -8.85 -9.42
CA VAL A 307 2.01 -8.14 -10.18
C VAL A 307 3.04 -7.53 -9.23
N GLY A 308 2.61 -6.77 -8.24
CA GLY A 308 3.51 -6.11 -7.30
C GLY A 308 4.43 -7.09 -6.57
N HIS A 309 3.85 -8.01 -5.83
CA HIS A 309 4.61 -8.99 -5.04
C HIS A 309 5.44 -9.98 -5.87
N PRO A 310 4.95 -10.59 -6.96
CA PRO A 310 5.79 -11.54 -7.71
C PRO A 310 6.96 -10.88 -8.44
N LEU A 311 6.96 -9.56 -8.60
CA LEU A 311 8.05 -8.80 -9.23
C LEU A 311 8.95 -8.05 -8.22
N GLU A 312 8.88 -8.39 -6.94
CA GLU A 312 9.89 -8.04 -5.94
C GLU A 312 11.08 -8.99 -6.08
N LEU A 313 12.28 -8.46 -6.38
CA LEU A 313 13.43 -9.31 -6.74
C LEU A 313 13.90 -10.20 -5.58
N ASP A 314 13.91 -9.71 -4.35
CA ASP A 314 14.26 -10.51 -3.17
C ASP A 314 13.34 -11.73 -2.99
N ARG A 315 12.05 -11.58 -3.33
CA ARG A 315 11.08 -12.68 -3.34
C ARG A 315 11.38 -13.68 -4.45
N VAL A 316 11.74 -13.21 -5.65
CA VAL A 316 12.16 -14.04 -6.78
C VAL A 316 13.41 -14.85 -6.41
N LEU A 317 14.32 -14.25 -5.66
CA LEU A 317 15.55 -14.89 -5.16
C LEU A 317 15.32 -15.83 -3.96
N GLY A 318 14.09 -15.90 -3.44
CA GLY A 318 13.72 -16.78 -2.35
C GLY A 318 14.00 -16.24 -0.94
N TYR A 319 14.32 -14.96 -0.77
CA TYR A 319 14.64 -14.38 0.55
C TYR A 319 13.41 -14.32 1.48
N GLU A 320 12.20 -14.35 0.94
CA GLU A 320 10.93 -14.40 1.67
C GLU A 320 10.29 -15.80 1.75
N ALA A 321 10.97 -16.85 1.28
CA ALA A 321 10.39 -18.20 1.12
C ALA A 321 9.85 -18.80 2.42
N ASN A 322 10.45 -18.48 3.56
CA ASN A 322 10.05 -18.99 4.87
C ASN A 322 8.80 -18.31 5.45
N TYR A 323 8.39 -17.16 4.93
CA TYR A 323 7.27 -16.37 5.49
C TYR A 323 6.25 -15.97 4.43
N ALA A 324 6.61 -15.10 3.50
CA ALA A 324 5.69 -14.53 2.53
C ALA A 324 5.63 -15.28 1.19
N GLY A 325 6.47 -16.32 1.04
CA GLY A 325 6.51 -17.17 -0.13
C GLY A 325 7.56 -16.73 -1.17
N THR A 326 7.45 -17.32 -2.34
CA THR A 326 8.35 -17.09 -3.47
C THR A 326 7.63 -16.37 -4.62
N SER A 327 8.17 -16.42 -5.81
CA SER A 327 7.53 -15.93 -7.03
C SER A 327 7.56 -17.00 -8.13
N PHE A 328 6.48 -17.06 -8.91
CA PHE A 328 6.49 -17.83 -10.16
C PHE A 328 7.29 -17.11 -11.27
N ALA A 329 7.50 -15.80 -11.14
CA ALA A 329 8.19 -14.96 -12.12
C ALA A 329 9.71 -15.02 -11.90
N THR A 330 10.31 -16.15 -12.21
CA THR A 330 11.76 -16.40 -12.09
C THR A 330 12.58 -15.62 -13.13
N LEU A 331 13.88 -15.42 -12.89
CA LEU A 331 14.75 -14.59 -13.74
C LEU A 331 14.81 -15.06 -15.19
N ASP A 332 14.87 -16.39 -15.41
CA ASP A 332 14.84 -16.99 -16.74
C ASP A 332 13.63 -16.54 -17.59
N LYS A 333 12.47 -16.39 -16.96
CA LYS A 333 11.27 -15.91 -17.68
C LYS A 333 11.42 -14.51 -18.24
N ARG A 334 12.06 -13.58 -17.51
CA ARG A 334 12.36 -12.26 -18.04
C ARG A 334 13.30 -12.36 -19.25
N ASP A 335 14.34 -13.15 -19.11
CA ASP A 335 15.39 -13.26 -20.13
C ASP A 335 14.88 -13.97 -21.41
N GLU A 336 13.88 -14.83 -21.28
CA GLU A 336 13.17 -15.50 -22.39
C GLU A 336 12.02 -14.67 -22.98
N GLY A 337 11.72 -13.47 -22.43
CA GLY A 337 10.62 -12.62 -22.90
C GLY A 337 9.23 -13.19 -22.58
N TYR A 338 9.05 -13.62 -21.33
CA TYR A 338 7.81 -14.23 -20.87
C TYR A 338 6.59 -13.35 -21.05
N ARG A 339 5.54 -13.91 -21.67
CA ARG A 339 4.25 -13.23 -21.85
C ARG A 339 3.47 -13.23 -20.55
N TRP A 340 3.40 -12.05 -19.96
CA TRP A 340 2.65 -11.79 -18.72
C TRP A 340 1.16 -11.57 -18.95
N GLY A 341 0.81 -10.88 -20.03
CA GLY A 341 -0.56 -10.49 -20.36
C GLY A 341 -0.78 -10.24 -21.84
N SER A 342 -1.97 -9.80 -22.20
CA SER A 342 -2.29 -9.36 -23.57
C SER A 342 -1.45 -8.12 -23.96
N ASP A 343 -1.37 -7.82 -25.27
CA ASP A 343 -0.54 -6.73 -25.80
C ASP A 343 -0.89 -5.33 -25.29
N ILE A 344 -2.08 -5.16 -24.72
CA ILE A 344 -2.50 -3.88 -24.11
C ILE A 344 -2.07 -3.74 -22.66
N VAL A 345 -1.58 -4.80 -22.03
CA VAL A 345 -1.17 -4.82 -20.62
C VAL A 345 0.22 -4.22 -20.46
N ASN A 346 0.29 -3.10 -19.77
CA ASN A 346 1.53 -2.41 -19.43
C ASN A 346 1.55 -2.07 -17.96
N PHE A 347 2.50 -2.65 -17.18
CA PHE A 347 2.70 -2.32 -15.78
C PHE A 347 3.91 -1.45 -15.58
N VAL A 348 3.72 -0.40 -14.79
CA VAL A 348 4.76 0.54 -14.41
C VAL A 348 4.90 0.56 -12.89
N ALA A 349 6.14 0.55 -12.41
CA ALA A 349 6.48 0.89 -11.04
C ALA A 349 6.86 2.38 -10.98
N ASP A 350 6.26 3.14 -10.07
CA ASP A 350 6.43 4.59 -9.99
C ASP A 350 6.44 5.05 -8.53
N LYS A 351 7.57 5.57 -8.09
CA LYS A 351 7.71 6.17 -6.75
C LYS A 351 7.69 7.69 -6.77
N THR A 352 7.33 8.29 -7.91
CA THR A 352 7.30 9.75 -8.10
C THR A 352 5.89 10.33 -8.19
N ARG A 353 4.87 9.50 -8.45
CA ARG A 353 3.48 9.97 -8.64
C ARG A 353 2.93 10.61 -7.38
N ALA A 354 2.65 11.91 -7.46
CA ALA A 354 2.05 12.67 -6.36
C ALA A 354 0.70 12.05 -5.93
N GLY A 355 0.41 12.08 -4.63
CA GLY A 355 -0.79 11.49 -4.04
C GLY A 355 -0.73 9.98 -3.80
N SER A 356 0.25 9.26 -4.36
CA SER A 356 0.43 7.85 -4.05
C SER A 356 1.12 7.65 -2.69
N LEU A 357 0.81 6.53 -2.03
CA LEU A 357 1.29 6.22 -0.67
C LEU A 357 2.80 6.00 -0.58
N GLY A 358 3.39 5.40 -1.61
CA GLY A 358 4.83 5.09 -1.66
C GLY A 358 5.66 6.16 -2.37
N ALA A 359 5.07 7.34 -2.71
CA ALA A 359 5.82 8.44 -3.31
C ALA A 359 6.78 9.07 -2.29
N VAL A 360 8.04 9.15 -2.66
CA VAL A 360 9.13 9.80 -1.89
C VAL A 360 10.16 10.37 -2.86
N GLY A 361 10.98 11.30 -2.41
CA GLY A 361 12.07 11.84 -3.23
C GLY A 361 13.23 10.86 -3.40
N TYR A 362 13.52 10.12 -2.32
CA TYR A 362 14.61 9.16 -2.22
C TYR A 362 14.16 7.96 -1.39
N ASP A 363 14.70 6.79 -1.68
CA ASP A 363 14.49 5.61 -0.86
C ASP A 363 15.38 5.59 0.42
N ASP A 364 15.27 4.56 1.23
CA ASP A 364 16.06 4.43 2.48
C ASP A 364 17.51 3.94 2.24
N GLU A 365 17.99 3.96 0.99
CA GLU A 365 19.40 3.82 0.59
C GLU A 365 19.93 5.09 -0.09
N GLY A 366 19.17 6.19 -0.09
CA GLY A 366 19.52 7.45 -0.68
C GLY A 366 19.45 7.48 -2.20
N VAL A 367 18.79 6.51 -2.81
CA VAL A 367 18.58 6.45 -4.26
C VAL A 367 17.41 7.34 -4.65
N LYS A 368 17.63 8.23 -5.61
CA LYS A 368 16.56 9.08 -6.16
C LYS A 368 15.50 8.21 -6.81
N THR A 369 14.24 8.46 -6.45
CA THR A 369 13.12 7.66 -6.97
C THR A 369 12.85 7.96 -8.44
N LYS A 370 12.33 6.96 -9.14
CA LYS A 370 12.07 6.98 -10.58
C LYS A 370 10.85 6.15 -10.95
N GLN A 371 10.53 6.15 -12.22
CA GLN A 371 9.53 5.31 -12.86
C GLN A 371 10.22 4.35 -13.83
N TRP A 372 9.75 3.09 -13.90
CA TRP A 372 10.23 2.10 -14.87
C TRP A 372 9.14 1.09 -15.21
N ASP A 373 9.24 0.47 -16.40
CA ASP A 373 8.30 -0.58 -16.81
C ASP A 373 8.68 -1.91 -16.18
N LEU A 374 7.68 -2.62 -15.65
CA LEU A 374 7.79 -4.02 -15.20
C LEU A 374 7.29 -4.97 -16.29
N VAL A 375 6.21 -4.58 -16.97
CA VAL A 375 5.65 -5.30 -18.11
C VAL A 375 5.37 -4.28 -19.21
N ARG A 376 5.83 -4.58 -20.42
CA ARG A 376 5.64 -3.73 -21.59
C ARG A 376 5.01 -4.55 -22.73
N ASP A 377 3.88 -4.08 -23.25
CA ASP A 377 3.11 -4.73 -24.32
C ASP A 377 2.90 -6.23 -24.04
N GLY A 378 2.52 -6.54 -22.79
CA GLY A 378 2.28 -7.88 -22.30
C GLY A 378 3.54 -8.71 -21.98
N ILE A 379 4.75 -8.19 -22.16
CA ILE A 379 6.00 -8.91 -21.92
C ILE A 379 6.65 -8.46 -20.62
N LEU A 380 7.08 -9.41 -19.78
CA LEU A 380 7.88 -9.15 -18.59
C LEU A 380 9.24 -8.58 -18.98
N VAL A 381 9.60 -7.38 -18.47
CA VAL A 381 10.85 -6.71 -18.84
C VAL A 381 11.77 -6.40 -17.65
N ASP A 382 11.22 -6.27 -16.43
CA ASP A 382 12.03 -5.91 -15.28
C ASP A 382 11.38 -6.27 -13.93
N TYR A 383 12.11 -6.05 -12.85
CA TYR A 383 11.71 -6.29 -11.46
C TYR A 383 11.88 -5.03 -10.62
N GLN A 384 11.57 -5.13 -9.33
CA GLN A 384 11.80 -4.12 -8.30
C GLN A 384 13.04 -4.53 -7.50
N ALA A 385 14.06 -3.69 -7.43
CA ALA A 385 15.36 -4.03 -6.84
C ALA A 385 15.93 -2.91 -5.97
N THR A 386 16.72 -3.30 -4.99
CA THR A 386 17.58 -2.45 -4.14
C THR A 386 18.99 -2.31 -4.71
N ARG A 387 19.88 -1.59 -4.01
CA ARG A 387 21.27 -1.39 -4.48
C ARG A 387 22.09 -2.68 -4.54
N ASP A 388 21.87 -3.59 -3.61
CA ASP A 388 22.60 -4.86 -3.55
C ASP A 388 22.02 -5.95 -4.46
N GLU A 389 20.91 -5.69 -5.10
CA GLU A 389 20.24 -6.59 -6.04
C GLU A 389 20.38 -6.15 -7.51
N ALA A 390 20.64 -4.87 -7.78
CA ALA A 390 20.62 -4.29 -9.13
C ALA A 390 21.55 -5.03 -10.11
N HIS A 391 22.75 -5.44 -9.67
CA HIS A 391 23.71 -6.15 -10.49
C HIS A 391 23.21 -7.54 -10.96
N ILE A 392 22.29 -8.18 -10.21
CA ILE A 392 21.67 -9.47 -10.59
C ILE A 392 20.80 -9.30 -11.85
N LEU A 393 20.21 -8.12 -12.02
CA LEU A 393 19.42 -7.78 -13.20
C LEU A 393 20.27 -7.24 -14.36
N GLY A 394 21.59 -7.10 -14.15
CA GLY A 394 22.48 -6.43 -15.11
C GLY A 394 22.34 -4.90 -15.11
N HIS A 395 21.74 -4.32 -14.06
CA HIS A 395 21.59 -2.87 -13.93
C HIS A 395 22.79 -2.24 -13.24
N THR A 396 23.17 -1.05 -13.69
CA THR A 396 24.20 -0.21 -13.07
C THR A 396 23.66 0.66 -11.95
N GLU A 397 22.34 0.80 -11.84
CA GLU A 397 21.63 1.64 -10.85
C GLU A 397 20.50 0.88 -10.19
N SER A 398 20.24 1.16 -8.91
CA SER A 398 19.07 0.67 -8.19
C SER A 398 17.76 1.28 -8.72
N HIS A 399 16.66 0.57 -8.48
CA HIS A 399 15.30 1.08 -8.70
C HIS A 399 14.78 1.97 -7.55
N GLY A 400 15.53 2.10 -6.44
CA GLY A 400 15.10 2.88 -5.30
C GLY A 400 13.96 2.23 -4.52
N CYS A 401 14.03 0.91 -4.30
CA CYS A 401 12.98 0.13 -3.65
C CYS A 401 13.25 -0.20 -2.18
N SER A 402 14.28 0.39 -1.57
CA SER A 402 14.61 0.14 -0.17
C SER A 402 13.72 0.97 0.78
N TYR A 403 13.22 0.34 1.84
CA TYR A 403 12.41 1.01 2.87
C TYR A 403 12.50 0.29 4.20
N ALA A 404 12.39 1.04 5.29
CA ALA A 404 12.18 0.55 6.65
C ALA A 404 11.06 1.33 7.33
N ASP A 405 10.21 0.64 8.06
CA ASP A 405 9.03 1.21 8.72
C ASP A 405 9.34 1.95 10.02
N SER A 406 10.56 1.83 10.52
CA SER A 406 11.01 2.55 11.71
C SER A 406 12.52 2.78 11.71
N TRP A 407 12.99 3.62 12.64
CA TRP A 407 14.41 3.84 12.90
C TRP A 407 15.12 2.56 13.40
N SER A 408 14.40 1.64 14.04
CA SER A 408 14.94 0.41 14.61
C SER A 408 14.87 -0.79 13.68
N SER A 409 14.30 -0.64 12.48
CA SER A 409 14.17 -1.68 11.48
C SER A 409 15.29 -1.63 10.45
N VAL A 410 15.80 -2.79 10.02
CA VAL A 410 16.70 -2.89 8.87
C VAL A 410 15.90 -2.62 7.60
N GLN A 411 16.40 -1.75 6.74
CA GLN A 411 15.81 -1.53 5.42
C GLN A 411 16.06 -2.72 4.51
N PHE A 412 15.07 -3.05 3.70
CA PHE A 412 15.13 -4.07 2.66
C PHE A 412 14.19 -3.73 1.51
N GLN A 413 14.15 -4.57 0.48
CA GLN A 413 13.30 -4.35 -0.68
C GLN A 413 11.82 -4.26 -0.28
N ARG A 414 11.14 -3.20 -0.70
CA ARG A 414 9.69 -3.02 -0.56
C ARG A 414 9.08 -2.59 -1.90
N MET A 415 7.82 -3.01 -2.09
CA MET A 415 7.08 -2.75 -3.31
C MET A 415 6.99 -1.26 -3.63
N ALA A 416 7.27 -0.89 -4.87
CA ALA A 416 6.95 0.42 -5.43
C ALA A 416 5.44 0.53 -5.71
N ASN A 417 4.94 1.74 -6.03
CA ASN A 417 3.58 1.87 -6.51
C ASN A 417 3.48 1.28 -7.93
N VAL A 418 2.98 0.05 -8.03
CA VAL A 418 2.80 -0.65 -9.30
C VAL A 418 1.42 -0.35 -9.86
N SER A 419 1.35 0.13 -11.09
CA SER A 419 0.10 0.54 -11.74
C SER A 419 -0.05 -0.06 -13.12
N LEU A 420 -1.28 -0.41 -13.49
CA LEU A 420 -1.65 -0.71 -14.87
C LEU A 420 -1.83 0.61 -15.62
N LYS A 421 -1.07 0.81 -16.70
CA LYS A 421 -1.22 2.01 -17.53
C LYS A 421 -2.62 2.04 -18.16
N PRO A 422 -3.28 3.20 -18.23
CA PRO A 422 -4.59 3.34 -18.86
C PRO A 422 -4.53 3.02 -20.36
N GLY A 423 -5.68 2.71 -20.93
CA GLY A 423 -5.84 2.46 -22.35
C GLY A 423 -5.46 3.67 -23.19
N LYS A 424 -4.84 3.44 -24.36
CA LYS A 424 -4.42 4.49 -25.29
C LYS A 424 -5.59 5.07 -26.10
N ALA A 425 -6.60 4.22 -26.38
CA ALA A 425 -7.79 4.63 -27.12
C ALA A 425 -8.85 5.22 -26.17
N PRO A 426 -9.60 6.26 -26.58
CA PRO A 426 -10.70 6.80 -25.78
C PRO A 426 -11.75 5.71 -25.50
N LEU A 427 -11.93 5.39 -24.22
CA LEU A 427 -12.91 4.41 -23.75
C LEU A 427 -13.40 4.78 -22.35
N THR A 428 -14.70 5.00 -22.23
CA THR A 428 -15.35 5.25 -20.95
C THR A 428 -15.89 3.95 -20.35
N VAL A 429 -16.12 3.94 -19.04
CA VAL A 429 -16.71 2.79 -18.34
C VAL A 429 -18.09 2.44 -18.92
N ALA A 430 -18.91 3.44 -19.21
CA ALA A 430 -20.24 3.24 -19.81
C ALA A 430 -20.17 2.56 -21.20
N GLN A 431 -19.21 2.95 -22.03
CA GLN A 431 -18.97 2.29 -23.31
C GLN A 431 -18.48 0.86 -23.11
N MET A 432 -17.53 0.62 -22.19
CA MET A 432 -17.03 -0.71 -21.88
C MET A 432 -18.15 -1.66 -21.41
N VAL A 433 -19.06 -1.19 -20.55
CA VAL A 433 -20.22 -2.00 -20.09
C VAL A 433 -21.14 -2.36 -21.25
N LYS A 434 -21.39 -1.45 -22.21
CA LYS A 434 -22.24 -1.70 -23.40
C LYS A 434 -21.73 -2.84 -24.26
N ASP A 435 -20.44 -3.09 -24.27
CA ASP A 435 -19.81 -4.16 -25.06
C ASP A 435 -19.84 -5.54 -24.37
N VAL A 436 -20.45 -5.65 -23.19
CA VAL A 436 -20.51 -6.89 -22.41
C VAL A 436 -21.89 -7.53 -22.54
N GLU A 437 -21.97 -8.71 -23.18
CA GLU A 437 -23.22 -9.46 -23.30
C GLU A 437 -23.62 -10.10 -21.94
N ARG A 438 -22.66 -10.76 -21.28
CA ARG A 438 -22.82 -11.38 -19.96
C ARG A 438 -21.59 -11.16 -19.09
N GLY A 439 -21.73 -10.39 -18.04
CA GLY A 439 -20.58 -10.04 -17.20
C GLY A 439 -20.97 -9.72 -15.77
N LEU A 440 -19.91 -9.41 -14.99
CA LEU A 440 -20.02 -8.81 -13.66
C LEU A 440 -19.17 -7.54 -13.62
N TYR A 441 -19.70 -6.49 -13.00
CA TYR A 441 -18.96 -5.29 -12.67
C TYR A 441 -18.69 -5.28 -11.17
N VAL A 442 -17.41 -5.24 -10.76
CA VAL A 442 -16.99 -5.37 -9.36
C VAL A 442 -16.36 -4.08 -8.86
N HIS A 443 -16.77 -3.66 -7.64
CA HIS A 443 -16.23 -2.50 -6.91
C HIS A 443 -15.76 -2.89 -5.52
N GLY A 444 -14.74 -2.18 -5.05
CA GLY A 444 -14.22 -2.25 -3.70
C GLY A 444 -13.51 -3.56 -3.36
N ARG A 445 -12.60 -3.48 -2.41
CA ARG A 445 -11.85 -4.62 -1.93
C ARG A 445 -12.73 -5.58 -1.13
N GLY A 446 -12.74 -6.87 -1.51
CA GLY A 446 -13.32 -7.97 -0.74
C GLY A 446 -12.28 -8.83 -0.02
N SER A 447 -12.70 -10.02 0.41
CA SER A 447 -11.79 -11.07 0.88
C SER A 447 -10.92 -11.58 -0.27
N TYR A 448 -9.75 -12.11 0.06
CA TYR A 448 -8.87 -12.71 -0.92
C TYR A 448 -8.11 -13.90 -0.34
N SER A 449 -7.62 -14.74 -1.23
CA SER A 449 -6.70 -15.83 -0.95
C SER A 449 -5.75 -15.99 -2.13
N ILE A 450 -4.49 -16.23 -1.85
CA ILE A 450 -3.46 -16.36 -2.87
C ILE A 450 -2.41 -17.39 -2.42
N ASP A 451 -1.83 -18.13 -3.37
CA ASP A 451 -0.75 -19.04 -3.08
C ASP A 451 0.59 -18.32 -2.84
N GLN A 452 1.53 -19.04 -2.27
CA GLN A 452 2.84 -18.47 -1.91
C GLN A 452 3.69 -18.07 -3.12
N GLN A 453 3.41 -18.62 -4.32
CA GLN A 453 4.09 -18.26 -5.56
C GLN A 453 3.45 -17.09 -6.29
N ARG A 454 2.28 -16.62 -5.82
CA ARG A 454 1.49 -15.56 -6.47
C ARG A 454 0.95 -15.97 -7.85
N TYR A 455 0.74 -17.26 -8.06
CA TYR A 455 0.27 -17.84 -9.32
C TYR A 455 -1.24 -18.04 -9.35
N ASN A 456 -1.84 -18.61 -8.28
CA ASN A 456 -3.27 -18.83 -8.17
C ASN A 456 -3.86 -17.90 -7.11
N ALA A 457 -4.99 -17.29 -7.42
CA ALA A 457 -5.66 -16.39 -6.48
C ALA A 457 -7.18 -16.43 -6.60
N GLN A 458 -7.84 -15.97 -5.54
CA GLN A 458 -9.27 -15.74 -5.47
C GLN A 458 -9.52 -14.38 -4.83
N PHE A 459 -10.39 -13.57 -5.44
CA PHE A 459 -10.74 -12.25 -4.94
C PHE A 459 -12.25 -12.05 -4.89
N GLY A 460 -12.70 -11.41 -3.82
CA GLY A 460 -14.06 -10.88 -3.69
C GLY A 460 -14.12 -9.38 -3.99
N GLY A 461 -15.29 -8.81 -3.80
CA GLY A 461 -15.56 -7.38 -3.92
C GLY A 461 -16.53 -6.90 -2.85
N GLN A 462 -16.74 -5.59 -2.77
CA GLN A 462 -17.78 -4.99 -1.93
C GLN A 462 -19.14 -5.04 -2.61
N LEU A 463 -19.16 -4.76 -3.92
CA LEU A 463 -20.35 -4.74 -4.74
C LEU A 463 -20.07 -5.48 -6.04
N PHE A 464 -20.98 -6.39 -6.42
CA PHE A 464 -21.00 -7.02 -7.72
C PHE A 464 -22.32 -6.71 -8.42
N TYR A 465 -22.25 -6.14 -9.60
CA TYR A 465 -23.41 -5.88 -10.44
C TYR A 465 -23.37 -6.82 -11.64
N GLU A 466 -24.50 -7.49 -11.89
CA GLU A 466 -24.65 -8.30 -13.10
C GLU A 466 -24.80 -7.37 -14.33
N ILE A 467 -24.08 -7.69 -15.39
CA ILE A 467 -24.23 -7.06 -16.71
C ILE A 467 -24.94 -8.05 -17.63
N ARG A 468 -26.02 -7.60 -18.27
CA ARG A 468 -26.75 -8.35 -19.31
C ARG A 468 -26.98 -7.47 -20.52
N ASN A 469 -26.52 -7.93 -21.69
CA ASN A 469 -26.71 -7.23 -22.95
C ASN A 469 -26.32 -5.75 -22.90
N GLY A 470 -25.18 -5.44 -22.29
CA GLY A 470 -24.65 -4.08 -22.20
C GLY A 470 -25.27 -3.21 -21.11
N GLU A 471 -26.11 -3.74 -20.23
CA GLU A 471 -26.78 -2.97 -19.18
C GLU A 471 -26.53 -3.57 -17.78
N ILE A 472 -26.49 -2.69 -16.75
CA ILE A 472 -26.44 -3.11 -15.35
C ILE A 472 -27.82 -3.66 -14.95
N ALA A 473 -27.91 -4.96 -14.78
CA ALA A 473 -29.16 -5.66 -14.48
C ALA A 473 -29.52 -5.66 -12.97
N GLY A 474 -28.54 -5.49 -12.10
CA GLY A 474 -28.75 -5.41 -10.65
C GLY A 474 -27.60 -5.96 -9.82
N LEU A 475 -27.72 -5.80 -8.51
CA LEU A 475 -26.75 -6.28 -7.52
C LEU A 475 -26.85 -7.81 -7.34
N VAL A 476 -25.70 -8.48 -7.26
CA VAL A 476 -25.60 -9.90 -6.90
C VAL A 476 -24.62 -10.07 -5.72
N GLU A 477 -24.83 -11.12 -4.93
CA GLU A 477 -24.04 -11.42 -3.74
C GLU A 477 -23.33 -12.77 -3.85
N ASP A 478 -22.51 -13.04 -2.84
CA ASP A 478 -21.77 -14.30 -2.68
C ASP A 478 -20.83 -14.60 -3.87
N ALA A 479 -20.35 -13.56 -4.56
CA ALA A 479 -19.46 -13.69 -5.71
C ALA A 479 -17.99 -13.57 -5.30
N ALA A 480 -17.15 -14.41 -5.93
CA ALA A 480 -15.72 -14.22 -5.99
C ALA A 480 -15.21 -14.69 -7.37
N TYR A 481 -14.11 -14.13 -7.82
CA TYR A 481 -13.44 -14.57 -9.04
C TYR A 481 -12.13 -15.28 -8.72
N GLN A 482 -11.91 -16.40 -9.42
CA GLN A 482 -10.69 -17.20 -9.33
C GLN A 482 -9.85 -17.01 -10.56
N ILE A 483 -8.54 -16.86 -10.37
CA ILE A 483 -7.59 -16.57 -11.43
C ILE A 483 -6.32 -17.40 -11.30
N ARG A 484 -5.68 -17.61 -12.45
CA ARG A 484 -4.24 -17.85 -12.57
C ARG A 484 -3.61 -16.59 -13.15
N THR A 485 -2.55 -16.10 -12.54
CA THR A 485 -1.98 -14.79 -12.87
C THR A 485 -1.74 -14.58 -14.37
N PRO A 486 -1.04 -15.45 -15.11
CA PRO A 486 -0.82 -15.23 -16.54
C PRO A 486 -2.10 -15.32 -17.38
N GLU A 487 -2.97 -16.30 -17.08
CA GLU A 487 -4.23 -16.47 -17.79
C GLU A 487 -5.14 -15.27 -17.65
N PHE A 488 -5.21 -14.70 -16.42
CA PHE A 488 -6.02 -13.53 -16.14
C PHE A 488 -5.55 -12.28 -16.90
N TRP A 489 -4.25 -12.00 -16.88
CA TRP A 489 -3.73 -10.82 -17.59
C TRP A 489 -3.74 -11.01 -19.11
N ASN A 490 -3.63 -12.24 -19.62
CA ASN A 490 -3.84 -12.54 -21.04
C ASN A 490 -5.32 -12.41 -21.47
N ALA A 491 -6.27 -12.58 -20.54
CA ALA A 491 -7.69 -12.35 -20.79
C ALA A 491 -8.08 -10.86 -20.74
N CYS A 492 -7.15 -9.94 -20.45
CA CYS A 492 -7.40 -8.50 -20.48
C CYS A 492 -7.75 -8.06 -21.90
N ALA A 493 -9.00 -7.62 -22.10
CA ALA A 493 -9.58 -7.31 -23.40
C ALA A 493 -9.74 -5.82 -23.66
N ALA A 494 -9.93 -5.00 -22.61
CA ALA A 494 -10.09 -3.56 -22.72
C ALA A 494 -9.69 -2.86 -21.43
N ILE A 495 -9.13 -1.67 -21.54
CA ILE A 495 -8.74 -0.80 -20.42
C ILE A 495 -9.29 0.59 -20.72
N CYS A 496 -10.05 1.20 -19.81
CA CYS A 496 -10.49 2.58 -19.93
C CYS A 496 -9.31 3.55 -20.01
N ASP A 497 -9.54 4.75 -20.54
CA ASP A 497 -8.49 5.74 -20.72
C ASP A 497 -8.15 6.51 -19.42
N GLU A 498 -7.19 7.45 -19.52
CA GLU A 498 -6.64 8.21 -18.40
C GLU A 498 -7.72 8.96 -17.58
N ARG A 499 -8.85 9.32 -18.18
CA ARG A 499 -9.94 10.01 -17.47
C ARG A 499 -10.56 9.19 -16.36
N ASP A 500 -10.48 7.84 -16.43
CA ASP A 500 -10.97 6.92 -15.40
C ASP A 500 -9.85 6.44 -14.45
N PHE A 501 -8.60 6.86 -14.66
CA PHE A 501 -7.48 6.40 -13.84
C PHE A 501 -7.61 6.87 -12.39
N ARG A 502 -7.59 5.90 -11.46
CA ARG A 502 -7.65 6.16 -10.01
C ARG A 502 -6.65 5.29 -9.27
N LEU A 503 -6.16 5.83 -8.14
CA LEU A 503 -5.31 5.08 -7.21
C LEU A 503 -6.18 4.22 -6.29
N GLY A 504 -5.81 2.96 -6.14
CA GLY A 504 -6.13 2.14 -4.99
C GLY A 504 -4.90 1.98 -4.10
N GLY A 505 -4.97 1.21 -3.01
CA GLY A 505 -3.77 0.97 -2.22
C GLY A 505 -3.99 0.23 -0.93
N SER A 506 -2.86 -0.21 -0.35
CA SER A 506 -2.76 -0.79 0.98
C SER A 506 -2.03 0.16 1.91
N PHE A 507 -2.68 0.56 3.01
CA PHE A 507 -2.05 1.41 4.03
C PHE A 507 -1.11 0.61 4.93
N PHE A 508 -1.34 -0.69 5.06
CA PHE A 508 -0.60 -1.62 5.89
C PHE A 508 -0.25 -2.88 5.08
N ASP A 509 0.84 -2.82 4.32
CA ASP A 509 1.39 -3.99 3.63
C ASP A 509 2.56 -4.56 4.43
N GLY A 510 2.43 -5.82 4.87
CA GLY A 510 3.39 -6.48 5.75
C GLY A 510 4.39 -7.35 4.98
N LYS A 511 5.68 -7.29 5.35
CA LYS A 511 6.74 -8.13 4.81
C LYS A 511 7.85 -8.35 5.83
N GLY A 512 8.58 -9.46 5.72
CA GLY A 512 9.77 -9.75 6.50
C GLY A 512 9.52 -10.41 7.85
N GLN A 513 10.62 -10.90 8.46
CA GLN A 513 10.68 -11.44 9.83
C GLN A 513 11.90 -10.87 10.56
N PRO A 514 11.70 -9.95 11.56
CA PRO A 514 10.41 -9.44 12.05
C PRO A 514 9.63 -8.65 11.00
N SER A 515 8.29 -8.67 11.08
CA SER A 515 7.43 -8.02 10.10
C SER A 515 7.58 -6.51 10.15
N GLN A 516 7.71 -5.90 8.98
CA GLN A 516 7.67 -4.45 8.76
C GLN A 516 6.48 -4.09 7.88
N VAL A 517 5.95 -2.90 8.06
CA VAL A 517 4.76 -2.41 7.33
C VAL A 517 5.13 -1.25 6.43
N SER A 518 4.72 -1.30 5.16
CA SER A 518 4.79 -0.16 4.24
C SER A 518 3.42 0.20 3.68
N ALA A 519 3.28 1.43 3.23
CA ALA A 519 2.10 1.89 2.53
C ALA A 519 2.40 1.98 1.03
N VAL A 520 1.53 1.43 0.19
CA VAL A 520 1.73 1.34 -1.26
C VAL A 520 0.44 1.57 -2.02
N SER A 521 0.52 2.31 -3.14
CA SER A 521 -0.60 2.53 -4.05
C SER A 521 -0.47 1.70 -5.32
N HIS A 522 -1.65 1.38 -5.91
CA HIS A 522 -1.76 0.74 -7.20
C HIS A 522 -2.82 1.47 -8.02
N GLY A 523 -2.40 2.04 -9.14
CA GLY A 523 -3.31 2.75 -10.02
C GLY A 523 -3.78 1.88 -11.19
N SER A 524 -4.99 2.12 -11.63
CA SER A 524 -5.52 1.58 -12.89
C SER A 524 -6.71 2.43 -13.36
N ALA A 525 -7.09 2.26 -14.61
CA ALA A 525 -8.45 2.55 -15.06
C ALA A 525 -9.29 1.26 -14.99
N THR A 526 -10.61 1.38 -15.05
CA THR A 526 -11.53 0.23 -15.13
C THR A 526 -11.13 -0.68 -16.30
N THR A 527 -11.05 -1.98 -16.04
CA THR A 527 -10.48 -2.95 -16.97
C THR A 527 -11.42 -4.14 -17.15
N ARG A 528 -11.61 -4.59 -18.40
CA ARG A 528 -12.39 -5.79 -18.72
C ARG A 528 -11.49 -6.99 -18.99
N PHE A 529 -11.88 -8.12 -18.41
CA PHE A 529 -11.26 -9.44 -18.60
C PHE A 529 -12.32 -10.41 -19.11
N ASN A 530 -12.03 -11.12 -20.19
CA ASN A 530 -12.98 -12.04 -20.81
C ASN A 530 -12.97 -13.41 -20.12
N GLY A 531 -14.14 -13.99 -19.90
CA GLY A 531 -14.30 -15.38 -19.53
C GLY A 531 -13.70 -15.79 -18.17
N VAL A 532 -13.72 -14.89 -17.19
CA VAL A 532 -13.18 -15.13 -15.82
C VAL A 532 -14.06 -16.13 -15.07
N ASN A 533 -13.44 -17.01 -14.29
CA ASN A 533 -14.15 -17.99 -13.46
C ASN A 533 -14.76 -17.33 -12.23
N ILE A 534 -16.09 -17.27 -12.18
CA ILE A 534 -16.85 -16.77 -11.04
C ILE A 534 -17.37 -17.96 -10.22
N ILE A 535 -17.14 -17.92 -8.92
CA ILE A 535 -17.66 -18.91 -7.97
C ILE A 535 -18.70 -18.30 -7.06
N ASN A 536 -19.57 -19.17 -6.55
CA ASN A 536 -20.51 -18.81 -5.49
C ASN A 536 -19.89 -19.18 -4.14
N THR A 537 -19.76 -18.19 -3.26
CA THR A 537 -19.18 -18.35 -1.92
C THR A 537 -20.23 -18.52 -0.82
N ALA A 538 -21.52 -18.60 -1.19
CA ALA A 538 -22.59 -18.89 -0.23
C ALA A 538 -22.31 -20.23 0.46
N ARG A 539 -22.40 -20.24 1.78
CA ARG A 539 -22.36 -21.50 2.54
C ARG A 539 -23.76 -22.09 2.52
N SER A 540 -23.90 -23.30 2.00
CA SER A 540 -25.07 -24.14 2.34
C SER A 540 -24.99 -24.42 3.86
N ILE A 541 -25.97 -23.91 4.60
CA ILE A 541 -26.17 -24.20 6.01
C ILE A 541 -26.94 -25.53 6.08
#